data_7d36c46ba447e53132a71bdc3b7bb860
#
_entry.id   7d36c46ba447e53132a71bdc3b7bb860
#
_cell.length_a   1.000
_cell.length_b   1.000
_cell.length_c   1.000
_cell.angle_alpha   90.00
_cell.angle_beta   90.00
_cell.angle_gamma   90.00
#
_symmetry.space_group_name_H-M   'P 1'
#
loop_
_entity.id
_entity.type
_entity.pdbx_description
1 polymer ?
#
loop_
_entity_poly.entity_id
_entity_poly.type
_entity_poly.pdbx_seq_one_letter_code
_entity_poly.pdbx_strand_id
1 'polypeptide(L)'
;MKEEIREVMNVGNATRVTVESFRGPAGFSPTIDVTQVDGEAILTITDRNGTRQVNIQRGADGEKGDKGDKGDTGATGAQGEQGPKGDTGACVYNLLDNSDFVHPIAQAGVNGAHGATGYAVDRWNRTNGATVSQAADGLKIVSDKTSWTAGIQQRIEAKRFADVMTFAVRGVFPVACRLFVYIGSGTTNFGTAYFQGDAAERTLVLKLTKPDGLTGNEVVNVYISPDTESTGTAAVVRWAALYEGEYTAETLPPYVPKGYAAELAECLRYYRKIKANNETFSGYATGGNAYAFIPLAQAMRIAPTVTGGGKFYYTLGSAQGTTTETATAHTANTNRVVVKCAVSVTDVCTGLITPLGDIDISADL
;
A
#
# COMPACT_ATOMS: atom_id res chain seq x y z
N MET A 1 -8.27 -21.22 -5.74
CA MET A 1 -7.64 -22.46 -6.24
C MET A 1 -6.88 -23.08 -5.09
N LYS A 2 -7.02 -24.38 -4.87
CA LYS A 2 -6.38 -25.08 -3.75
C LYS A 2 -4.89 -25.19 -4.02
N GLU A 3 -4.06 -24.84 -3.04
CA GLU A 3 -2.64 -25.16 -3.04
C GLU A 3 -2.50 -26.70 -2.94
N GLU A 4 -1.80 -27.28 -3.87
CA GLU A 4 -1.44 -28.70 -3.83
C GLU A 4 0.03 -28.80 -3.44
N ILE A 5 0.30 -29.23 -2.21
CA ILE A 5 1.65 -29.61 -1.77
C ILE A 5 1.92 -31.00 -2.38
N ARG A 6 2.85 -31.06 -3.33
CA ARG A 6 3.07 -32.30 -4.09
C ARG A 6 4.07 -33.28 -3.47
N GLU A 7 4.95 -32.84 -2.59
CA GLU A 7 5.88 -33.80 -1.97
C GLU A 7 6.49 -33.28 -0.66
N VAL A 8 6.40 -34.08 0.39
CA VAL A 8 7.17 -33.91 1.63
C VAL A 8 8.05 -35.15 1.76
N MET A 9 9.34 -35.01 1.51
CA MET A 9 10.31 -36.10 1.78
C MET A 9 11.11 -35.78 3.02
N ASN A 10 11.11 -36.70 3.96
CA ASN A 10 12.02 -36.69 5.10
C ASN A 10 13.22 -37.63 4.79
N VAL A 11 14.42 -37.07 4.73
CA VAL A 11 15.68 -37.83 4.56
C VAL A 11 16.55 -37.53 5.78
N GLY A 12 16.52 -38.43 6.75
CA GLY A 12 17.23 -38.25 8.01
C GLY A 12 16.63 -37.09 8.84
N ASN A 13 17.46 -36.16 9.28
CA ASN A 13 17.02 -34.97 10.03
C ASN A 13 16.65 -33.80 9.13
N ALA A 14 16.52 -33.97 7.83
CA ALA A 14 16.17 -32.89 6.89
C ALA A 14 14.74 -33.05 6.38
N THR A 15 13.99 -31.97 6.42
CA THR A 15 12.64 -31.87 5.82
C THR A 15 12.73 -30.96 4.59
N ARG A 16 12.39 -31.51 3.41
CA ARG A 16 12.29 -30.73 2.18
C ARG A 16 10.82 -30.46 1.86
N VAL A 17 10.47 -29.21 1.69
CA VAL A 17 9.14 -28.80 1.22
C VAL A 17 9.32 -28.11 -0.12
N THR A 18 8.78 -28.68 -1.18
CA THR A 18 8.76 -28.05 -2.51
C THR A 18 7.37 -27.45 -2.73
N VAL A 19 7.30 -26.16 -2.91
CA VAL A 19 6.06 -25.45 -3.23
C VAL A 19 6.10 -25.04 -4.69
N GLU A 20 5.32 -25.69 -5.54
CA GLU A 20 5.11 -25.22 -6.91
C GLU A 20 4.00 -24.16 -6.92
N SER A 21 4.36 -22.91 -7.21
CA SER A 21 3.41 -21.81 -7.21
C SER A 21 3.22 -21.19 -8.59
N PHE A 22 1.95 -21.02 -8.91
CA PHE A 22 1.27 -20.05 -9.78
C PHE A 22 1.83 -19.73 -11.17
N ARG A 23 1.09 -20.11 -12.20
CA ARG A 23 1.20 -19.54 -13.54
C ARG A 23 0.71 -18.09 -13.57
N GLY A 24 1.64 -17.16 -13.68
CA GLY A 24 1.35 -15.82 -14.17
C GLY A 24 1.20 -15.79 -15.70
N PRO A 25 0.62 -14.75 -16.29
CA PRO A 25 0.34 -14.66 -17.73
C PRO A 25 1.57 -14.65 -18.66
N ALA A 26 2.78 -14.81 -18.17
CA ALA A 26 4.03 -14.77 -18.94
C ALA A 26 4.95 -15.99 -18.76
N GLY A 27 4.43 -17.14 -18.37
CA GLY A 27 5.08 -18.41 -18.68
C GLY A 27 6.25 -18.90 -17.80
N PHE A 28 6.66 -18.20 -16.75
CA PHE A 28 7.65 -18.72 -15.80
C PHE A 28 7.20 -18.48 -14.35
N SER A 29 6.97 -19.56 -13.62
CA SER A 29 6.67 -19.48 -12.19
C SER A 29 7.95 -19.73 -11.40
N PRO A 30 8.30 -18.89 -10.41
CA PRO A 30 9.42 -19.17 -9.55
C PRO A 30 9.14 -20.40 -8.70
N THR A 31 10.17 -21.21 -8.49
CA THR A 31 10.14 -22.34 -7.55
C THR A 31 10.78 -21.93 -6.24
N ILE A 32 10.20 -22.38 -5.13
CA ILE A 32 10.73 -22.17 -3.79
C ILE A 32 10.95 -23.54 -3.16
N ASP A 33 12.20 -23.85 -2.86
CA ASP A 33 12.60 -25.03 -2.12
C ASP A 33 13.07 -24.63 -0.72
N VAL A 34 12.58 -25.31 0.30
CA VAL A 34 13.03 -25.13 1.69
C VAL A 34 13.70 -26.44 2.12
N THR A 35 14.98 -26.37 2.47
CA THR A 35 15.71 -27.49 3.03
C THR A 35 16.07 -27.16 4.48
N GLN A 36 15.68 -28.02 5.42
CA GLN A 36 16.00 -27.89 6.83
C GLN A 36 17.00 -28.95 7.22
N VAL A 37 18.16 -28.54 7.76
CA VAL A 37 19.23 -29.42 8.23
C VAL A 37 19.71 -28.91 9.58
N ASP A 38 19.70 -29.73 10.59
CA ASP A 38 20.22 -29.47 11.96
C ASP A 38 19.70 -28.16 12.59
N GLY A 39 18.45 -27.80 12.32
CA GLY A 39 17.80 -26.60 12.88
C GLY A 39 18.05 -25.32 12.11
N GLU A 40 18.77 -25.36 11.01
CA GLU A 40 18.89 -24.27 10.04
C GLU A 40 17.98 -24.53 8.84
N ALA A 41 17.38 -23.47 8.29
CA ALA A 41 16.58 -23.56 7.07
C ALA A 41 17.27 -22.82 5.94
N ILE A 42 17.44 -23.49 4.81
CA ILE A 42 17.93 -22.88 3.57
C ILE A 42 16.74 -22.73 2.63
N LEU A 43 16.40 -21.50 2.33
CA LEU A 43 15.39 -21.14 1.34
C LEU A 43 16.08 -20.95 -0.01
N THR A 44 15.77 -21.78 -0.99
CA THR A 44 16.27 -21.66 -2.36
C THR A 44 15.14 -21.18 -3.26
N ILE A 45 15.30 -20.01 -3.83
CA ILE A 45 14.34 -19.39 -4.75
C ILE A 45 14.97 -19.40 -6.14
N THR A 46 14.32 -20.04 -7.11
CA THR A 46 14.73 -20.02 -8.51
C THR A 46 13.70 -19.30 -9.34
N ASP A 47 14.12 -18.23 -9.97
CA ASP A 47 13.29 -17.40 -10.84
C ASP A 47 13.97 -17.23 -12.23
N ARG A 48 13.37 -16.39 -13.07
CA ARG A 48 13.90 -16.08 -14.42
C ARG A 48 15.31 -15.49 -14.39
N ASN A 49 15.72 -14.87 -13.30
CA ASN A 49 17.00 -14.17 -13.15
C ASN A 49 18.06 -15.05 -12.48
N GLY A 50 17.73 -16.31 -12.14
CA GLY A 50 18.61 -17.26 -11.54
C GLY A 50 18.13 -17.79 -10.19
N THR A 51 19.04 -18.51 -9.51
CA THR A 51 18.77 -19.10 -8.20
C THR A 51 19.43 -18.29 -7.11
N ARG A 52 18.71 -18.01 -6.03
CA ARG A 52 19.19 -17.32 -4.84
C ARG A 52 18.92 -18.19 -3.62
N GLN A 53 19.84 -18.17 -2.66
CA GLN A 53 19.69 -18.88 -1.40
C GLN A 53 19.73 -17.91 -0.23
N VAL A 54 18.88 -18.13 0.75
CA VAL A 54 18.83 -17.41 2.02
C VAL A 54 18.92 -18.43 3.14
N ASN A 55 19.95 -18.31 3.98
CA ASN A 55 20.09 -19.12 5.18
C ASN A 55 19.37 -18.45 6.34
N ILE A 56 18.46 -19.17 6.95
CA ILE A 56 17.75 -18.77 8.16
C ILE A 56 18.35 -19.56 9.31
N GLN A 57 19.19 -18.91 10.10
CA GLN A 57 19.85 -19.55 11.25
C GLN A 57 18.91 -19.52 12.47
N ARG A 58 18.90 -20.60 13.21
CA ARG A 58 18.29 -20.61 14.55
C ARG A 58 19.10 -19.70 15.45
N GLY A 59 18.43 -18.85 16.22
CA GLY A 59 19.09 -18.08 17.28
C GLY A 59 19.81 -18.99 18.25
N ALA A 60 20.98 -18.55 18.70
CA ALA A 60 21.77 -19.29 19.69
C ALA A 60 20.94 -19.60 20.94
N ASP A 61 21.02 -20.84 21.42
CA ASP A 61 20.46 -21.18 22.72
C ASP A 61 21.15 -20.32 23.78
N GLY A 62 20.37 -19.70 24.66
CA GLY A 62 20.90 -18.89 25.74
C GLY A 62 21.87 -19.69 26.62
N GLU A 63 22.96 -19.06 27.02
CA GLU A 63 23.95 -19.69 27.90
C GLU A 63 23.28 -20.28 29.14
N LYS A 64 23.67 -21.52 29.47
CA LYS A 64 23.23 -22.18 30.70
C LYS A 64 23.75 -21.40 31.89
N GLY A 65 22.84 -20.83 32.65
CA GLY A 65 23.18 -20.10 33.86
C GLY A 65 24.10 -20.88 34.80
N ASP A 66 25.11 -20.21 35.35
CA ASP A 66 26.04 -20.77 36.31
C ASP A 66 25.31 -21.32 37.55
N LYS A 67 25.83 -22.42 38.06
CA LYS A 67 25.29 -23.07 39.25
C LYS A 67 25.55 -22.16 40.44
N GLY A 68 24.46 -21.55 40.94
CA GLY A 68 24.55 -20.68 42.11
C GLY A 68 25.10 -21.37 43.35
N ASP A 69 25.95 -20.67 44.09
CA ASP A 69 26.45 -21.08 45.41
C ASP A 69 25.30 -21.26 46.40
N LYS A 70 25.46 -22.23 47.28
CA LYS A 70 24.48 -22.58 48.28
C LYS A 70 24.38 -21.42 49.30
N GLY A 71 23.39 -20.55 49.10
CA GLY A 71 23.13 -19.45 50.02
C GLY A 71 22.38 -19.89 51.26
N ASP A 72 22.62 -19.19 52.35
CA ASP A 72 21.87 -19.31 53.60
C ASP A 72 20.38 -19.00 53.37
N THR A 73 19.52 -19.62 54.19
CA THR A 73 18.07 -19.48 54.10
C THR A 73 17.66 -18.04 54.38
N GLY A 74 17.61 -17.23 53.33
CA GLY A 74 17.13 -15.86 53.38
C GLY A 74 15.60 -15.79 53.29
N ALA A 75 15.01 -14.78 53.89
CA ALA A 75 13.59 -14.48 53.81
C ALA A 75 13.16 -14.39 52.32
N THR A 76 11.95 -14.87 52.05
CA THR A 76 11.35 -14.86 50.71
C THR A 76 11.40 -13.44 50.14
N GLY A 77 12.30 -13.22 49.20
CA GLY A 77 12.39 -11.96 48.46
C GLY A 77 11.12 -11.67 47.69
N ALA A 78 10.77 -10.41 47.56
CA ALA A 78 9.67 -9.96 46.71
C ALA A 78 9.86 -10.50 45.30
N GLN A 79 8.79 -10.95 44.71
CA GLN A 79 8.78 -11.42 43.30
C GLN A 79 9.38 -10.31 42.42
N GLY A 80 10.46 -10.59 41.73
CA GLY A 80 11.09 -9.66 40.81
C GLY A 80 10.10 -9.17 39.78
N GLU A 81 10.21 -7.92 39.38
CA GLU A 81 9.41 -7.35 38.32
C GLU A 81 9.53 -8.25 37.06
N GLN A 82 8.39 -8.44 36.41
CA GLN A 82 8.34 -9.19 35.15
C GLN A 82 9.34 -8.57 34.17
N GLY A 83 10.29 -9.32 33.70
CA GLY A 83 11.28 -8.86 32.73
C GLY A 83 10.59 -8.25 31.52
N PRO A 84 11.23 -7.29 30.84
CA PRO A 84 10.65 -6.69 29.63
C PRO A 84 10.24 -7.80 28.67
N LYS A 85 9.04 -7.66 28.11
CA LYS A 85 8.52 -8.59 27.10
C LYS A 85 9.58 -8.70 26.02
N GLY A 86 10.11 -9.89 25.78
CA GLY A 86 11.12 -10.14 24.76
C GLY A 86 10.63 -9.62 23.40
N ASP A 87 11.56 -9.13 22.58
CA ASP A 87 11.29 -8.69 21.23
C ASP A 87 10.51 -9.78 20.51
N THR A 88 9.22 -9.54 20.34
CA THR A 88 8.43 -10.36 19.43
C THR A 88 8.95 -10.03 18.03
N GLY A 89 9.69 -10.95 17.41
CA GLY A 89 10.02 -10.92 15.99
C GLY A 89 8.79 -11.04 15.10
N ALA A 90 7.64 -10.59 15.58
CA ALA A 90 6.43 -10.43 14.81
C ALA A 90 6.65 -9.25 13.86
N CYS A 91 6.62 -9.52 12.57
CA CYS A 91 6.52 -8.49 11.55
C CYS A 91 5.24 -7.69 11.82
N VAL A 92 5.38 -6.53 12.46
CA VAL A 92 4.22 -5.69 12.80
C VAL A 92 3.70 -5.10 11.50
N TYR A 93 2.47 -5.44 11.16
CA TYR A 93 1.85 -5.01 9.92
C TYR A 93 1.60 -3.49 9.92
N ASN A 94 2.16 -2.80 8.94
CA ASN A 94 1.84 -1.40 8.70
C ASN A 94 0.49 -1.29 7.99
N LEU A 95 -0.46 -0.62 8.61
CA LEU A 95 -1.82 -0.45 8.10
C LEU A 95 -1.92 0.53 6.93
N LEU A 96 -0.94 1.42 6.77
CA LEU A 96 -0.87 2.38 5.66
C LEU A 96 -0.39 1.69 4.39
N ASP A 97 -1.00 2.09 3.28
CA ASP A 97 -0.63 1.64 1.95
C ASP A 97 0.28 2.68 1.29
N ASN A 98 1.20 2.24 0.44
CA ASN A 98 2.09 3.13 -0.33
C ASN A 98 2.81 4.15 0.57
N SER A 99 3.35 3.69 1.67
CA SER A 99 3.89 4.52 2.73
C SER A 99 5.42 4.64 2.73
N ASP A 100 6.10 4.01 1.76
CA ASP A 100 7.50 4.27 1.40
C ASP A 100 7.55 5.44 0.42
N PHE A 101 7.81 6.62 0.93
CA PHE A 101 7.86 7.83 0.11
C PHE A 101 9.21 8.04 -0.60
N VAL A 102 10.17 7.16 -0.39
CA VAL A 102 11.40 7.12 -1.17
C VAL A 102 11.14 6.46 -2.53
N HIS A 103 10.33 5.39 -2.55
CA HIS A 103 9.95 4.66 -3.77
C HIS A 103 8.42 4.53 -3.90
N PRO A 104 7.69 5.63 -3.94
CA PRO A 104 6.23 5.58 -3.93
C PRO A 104 5.67 5.12 -5.28
N ILE A 105 4.53 4.45 -5.24
CA ILE A 105 3.73 4.18 -6.43
C ILE A 105 2.96 5.45 -6.78
N ALA A 106 3.10 5.89 -8.01
CA ALA A 106 2.42 7.07 -8.53
C ALA A 106 2.00 6.85 -9.99
N GLN A 107 0.94 6.06 -10.20
CA GLN A 107 0.44 5.69 -11.54
C GLN A 107 0.09 6.92 -12.39
N ALA A 108 -0.43 7.98 -11.76
CA ALA A 108 -0.73 9.25 -12.42
C ALA A 108 0.44 10.26 -12.40
N GLY A 109 1.60 9.87 -11.83
CA GLY A 109 2.70 10.76 -11.50
C GLY A 109 2.51 11.45 -10.15
N VAL A 110 3.59 11.99 -9.59
CA VAL A 110 3.53 12.79 -8.37
C VAL A 110 2.77 14.09 -8.66
N ASN A 111 1.83 14.45 -7.80
CA ASN A 111 0.83 15.51 -8.03
C ASN A 111 -0.06 15.29 -9.27
N GLY A 112 -0.17 14.05 -9.73
CA GLY A 112 -1.05 13.70 -10.84
C GLY A 112 -2.49 14.11 -10.54
N ALA A 113 -3.18 14.66 -11.54
CA ALA A 113 -4.60 14.93 -11.44
C ALA A 113 -5.34 13.60 -11.33
N HIS A 114 -5.97 13.37 -10.19
CA HIS A 114 -6.83 12.24 -9.94
C HIS A 114 -8.08 12.73 -9.21
N GLY A 115 -9.23 12.64 -9.84
CA GLY A 115 -10.47 13.16 -9.28
C GLY A 115 -10.40 14.67 -8.94
N ALA A 116 -11.31 15.12 -8.09
CA ALA A 116 -11.42 16.54 -7.72
C ALA A 116 -10.31 17.05 -6.77
N THR A 117 -9.64 16.16 -6.05
CA THR A 117 -8.67 16.51 -4.98
C THR A 117 -7.21 16.23 -5.31
N GLY A 118 -6.93 15.39 -6.33
CA GLY A 118 -5.58 15.03 -6.77
C GLY A 118 -4.76 14.23 -5.75
N TYR A 119 -4.12 13.16 -6.23
CA TYR A 119 -3.16 12.39 -5.43
C TYR A 119 -1.80 13.08 -5.40
N ALA A 120 -1.16 13.07 -4.24
CA ALA A 120 0.27 13.30 -4.12
C ALA A 120 1.03 12.14 -4.76
N VAL A 121 0.72 10.94 -4.31
CA VAL A 121 1.09 9.62 -4.84
C VAL A 121 -0.11 8.69 -4.60
N ASP A 122 -0.15 7.52 -5.20
CA ASP A 122 -1.29 6.60 -5.04
C ASP A 122 -1.62 6.38 -3.56
N ARG A 123 -2.89 6.35 -3.20
CA ARG A 123 -3.44 6.27 -1.83
C ARG A 123 -3.26 7.53 -0.96
N TRP A 124 -2.35 8.44 -1.29
CA TRP A 124 -2.13 9.65 -0.51
C TRP A 124 -2.66 10.87 -1.26
N ASN A 125 -3.77 11.40 -0.77
CA ASN A 125 -4.38 12.60 -1.30
C ASN A 125 -3.62 13.84 -0.84
N ARG A 126 -3.37 14.74 -1.77
CA ARG A 126 -2.94 16.11 -1.45
C ARG A 126 -4.14 16.90 -0.94
N THR A 127 -3.97 17.60 0.16
CA THR A 127 -4.99 18.50 0.70
C THR A 127 -4.79 19.92 0.21
N ASN A 128 -5.85 20.74 0.27
CA ASN A 128 -5.78 22.14 -0.16
C ASN A 128 -4.64 22.89 0.51
N GLY A 129 -3.89 23.68 -0.26
CA GLY A 129 -2.77 24.45 0.24
C GLY A 129 -1.47 23.68 0.37
N ALA A 130 -1.39 22.44 -0.10
CA ALA A 130 -0.13 21.69 -0.16
C ALA A 130 0.35 21.52 -1.60
N THR A 131 1.65 21.66 -1.79
CA THR A 131 2.38 21.26 -2.99
C THR A 131 3.30 20.10 -2.62
N VAL A 132 3.31 19.08 -3.44
CA VAL A 132 4.10 17.86 -3.21
C VAL A 132 4.99 17.59 -4.40
N SER A 133 6.23 17.16 -4.16
CA SER A 133 7.17 16.73 -5.21
C SER A 133 8.04 15.60 -4.73
N GLN A 134 8.51 14.75 -5.65
CA GLN A 134 9.43 13.67 -5.31
C GLN A 134 10.85 14.22 -5.18
N ALA A 135 11.55 13.80 -4.13
CA ALA A 135 12.97 13.97 -3.93
C ALA A 135 13.67 12.60 -3.90
N ALA A 136 14.99 12.58 -4.01
CA ALA A 136 15.77 11.34 -3.96
C ALA A 136 15.62 10.59 -2.62
N ASP A 137 15.33 11.30 -1.56
CA ASP A 137 15.27 10.79 -0.19
C ASP A 137 13.87 10.83 0.43
N GLY A 138 12.83 11.08 -0.36
CA GLY A 138 11.45 11.08 0.11
C GLY A 138 10.53 12.02 -0.62
N LEU A 139 9.35 12.22 -0.06
CA LEU A 139 8.31 13.09 -0.58
C LEU A 139 8.44 14.48 0.06
N LYS A 140 8.70 15.50 -0.74
CA LYS A 140 8.69 16.91 -0.30
C LYS A 140 7.28 17.44 -0.22
N ILE A 141 6.93 18.05 0.90
CA ILE A 141 5.63 18.68 1.16
C ILE A 141 5.86 20.14 1.54
N VAL A 142 5.25 21.04 0.79
CA VAL A 142 5.19 22.48 1.09
C VAL A 142 3.73 22.84 1.29
N SER A 143 3.42 23.46 2.41
CA SER A 143 2.07 23.97 2.74
C SER A 143 2.04 25.47 2.53
N ASP A 144 1.00 26.02 1.91
CA ASP A 144 0.76 27.46 1.72
C ASP A 144 -0.03 28.10 2.86
N LYS A 145 -0.33 27.35 3.93
CA LYS A 145 -1.11 27.81 5.10
C LYS A 145 -2.56 28.23 4.87
N THR A 146 -3.09 28.08 3.70
CA THR A 146 -4.50 28.44 3.47
C THR A 146 -5.46 27.52 4.26
N SER A 147 -4.96 26.39 4.74
CA SER A 147 -5.73 25.42 5.52
C SER A 147 -4.89 24.77 6.61
N TRP A 148 -5.49 24.60 7.80
CA TRP A 148 -4.89 23.83 8.90
C TRP A 148 -4.68 22.33 8.57
N THR A 149 -5.26 21.86 7.47
CA THR A 149 -5.10 20.49 6.95
C THR A 149 -4.15 20.41 5.77
N ALA A 150 -3.45 21.50 5.42
CA ALA A 150 -2.56 21.53 4.25
C ALA A 150 -1.40 20.53 4.41
N GLY A 151 -1.38 19.51 3.55
CA GLY A 151 -0.42 18.41 3.61
C GLY A 151 -0.85 17.23 2.74
N ILE A 152 -0.64 16.04 3.26
CA ILE A 152 -1.10 14.79 2.63
C ILE A 152 -1.95 13.99 3.60
N GLN A 153 -2.90 13.23 3.06
CA GLN A 153 -3.76 12.36 3.85
C GLN A 153 -3.96 11.00 3.19
N GLN A 154 -4.11 9.97 4.01
CA GLN A 154 -4.63 8.67 3.59
C GLN A 154 -5.97 8.40 4.27
N ARG A 155 -6.91 7.79 3.55
CA ARG A 155 -8.21 7.39 4.05
C ARG A 155 -8.26 5.89 4.30
N ILE A 156 -8.77 5.49 5.46
CA ILE A 156 -8.81 4.10 5.92
C ILE A 156 -10.18 3.84 6.56
N GLU A 157 -10.73 2.64 6.41
CA GLU A 157 -11.97 2.26 7.10
C GLU A 157 -11.73 2.05 8.60
N ALA A 158 -12.64 2.57 9.43
CA ALA A 158 -12.55 2.51 10.91
C ALA A 158 -12.46 1.07 11.45
N LYS A 159 -13.04 0.08 10.74
CA LYS A 159 -12.95 -1.35 11.12
C LYS A 159 -11.52 -1.90 11.14
N ARG A 160 -10.57 -1.23 10.47
CA ARG A 160 -9.15 -1.63 10.44
C ARG A 160 -8.37 -1.11 11.65
N PHE A 161 -8.95 -0.23 12.47
CA PHE A 161 -8.30 0.34 13.65
C PHE A 161 -8.54 -0.54 14.88
N ALA A 162 -7.47 -0.91 15.56
CA ALA A 162 -7.51 -1.43 16.93
C ALA A 162 -7.79 -0.31 17.94
N ASP A 163 -8.07 -0.66 19.20
CA ASP A 163 -8.40 0.32 20.25
C ASP A 163 -7.25 1.29 20.53
N VAL A 164 -6.02 0.81 20.43
CA VAL A 164 -4.80 1.63 20.54
C VAL A 164 -3.92 1.39 19.32
N MET A 165 -3.50 2.48 18.70
CA MET A 165 -2.63 2.48 17.53
C MET A 165 -1.52 3.49 17.72
N THR A 166 -0.43 3.32 16.99
CA THR A 166 0.67 4.29 16.92
C THR A 166 0.86 4.73 15.48
N PHE A 167 0.73 6.03 15.24
CA PHE A 167 1.04 6.66 13.97
C PHE A 167 2.45 7.25 14.04
N ALA A 168 3.35 6.78 13.17
CA ALA A 168 4.73 7.21 13.10
C ALA A 168 5.09 7.74 11.71
N VAL A 169 5.89 8.80 11.66
CA VAL A 169 6.36 9.43 10.43
C VAL A 169 7.84 9.76 10.54
N ARG A 170 8.65 9.23 9.64
CA ARG A 170 10.09 9.50 9.56
C ARG A 170 10.37 10.52 8.48
N GLY A 171 11.20 11.51 8.81
CA GLY A 171 11.57 12.52 7.83
C GLY A 171 12.38 13.66 8.40
N VAL A 172 12.56 14.70 7.60
CA VAL A 172 13.16 15.99 7.98
C VAL A 172 12.05 17.03 8.01
N PHE A 173 11.85 17.65 9.15
CA PHE A 173 10.78 18.62 9.40
C PHE A 173 11.37 19.94 9.89
N PRO A 174 11.95 20.78 9.00
CA PRO A 174 12.55 22.05 9.41
C PRO A 174 11.52 23.06 9.91
N VAL A 175 10.25 22.78 9.67
CA VAL A 175 9.09 23.55 10.16
C VAL A 175 8.28 22.70 11.11
N ALA A 176 7.39 23.32 11.90
CA ALA A 176 6.47 22.56 12.75
C ALA A 176 5.63 21.61 11.89
N CYS A 177 5.36 20.42 12.41
CA CYS A 177 4.54 19.42 11.73
C CYS A 177 3.43 18.95 12.65
N ARG A 178 2.24 18.86 12.11
CA ARG A 178 1.08 18.32 12.79
C ARG A 178 0.76 16.95 12.24
N LEU A 179 0.67 15.96 13.14
CA LEU A 179 0.08 14.66 12.86
C LEU A 179 -1.30 14.61 13.50
N PHE A 180 -2.31 14.14 12.77
CA PHE A 180 -3.63 13.99 13.33
C PHE A 180 -4.47 12.97 12.57
N VAL A 181 -5.39 12.33 13.29
CA VAL A 181 -6.26 11.28 12.76
C VAL A 181 -7.68 11.52 13.25
N TYR A 182 -8.64 11.64 12.33
CA TYR A 182 -10.04 11.88 12.67
C TYR A 182 -11.04 11.35 11.63
N ILE A 183 -12.32 11.32 12.01
CA ILE A 183 -13.44 10.96 11.13
C ILE A 183 -14.15 12.22 10.62
N GLY A 184 -14.51 12.20 9.34
CA GLY A 184 -15.35 13.23 8.72
C GLY A 184 -14.71 14.61 8.74
N SER A 185 -15.45 15.63 9.22
CA SER A 185 -15.00 17.02 9.29
C SER A 185 -14.26 17.38 10.59
N GLY A 186 -13.71 16.41 11.31
CA GLY A 186 -12.90 16.64 12.51
C GLY A 186 -13.63 16.56 13.84
N THR A 187 -14.87 16.05 13.85
CA THR A 187 -15.67 15.93 15.07
C THR A 187 -15.27 14.76 15.97
N THR A 188 -14.73 13.69 15.39
CA THR A 188 -14.31 12.50 16.14
C THR A 188 -12.81 12.29 15.92
N ASN A 189 -12.03 12.53 16.97
CA ASN A 189 -10.57 12.57 16.93
C ASN A 189 -9.98 11.31 17.58
N PHE A 190 -9.08 10.61 16.88
CA PHE A 190 -8.29 9.49 17.41
C PHE A 190 -7.02 9.99 18.11
N GLY A 191 -6.48 11.12 17.70
CA GLY A 191 -5.28 11.73 18.23
C GLY A 191 -4.80 12.89 17.38
N THR A 192 -4.14 13.84 18.03
CA THR A 192 -3.50 15.00 17.40
C THR A 192 -2.26 15.37 18.17
N ALA A 193 -1.15 15.62 17.48
CA ALA A 193 0.07 16.17 18.07
C ALA A 193 0.72 17.20 17.15
N TYR A 194 1.35 18.20 17.78
CA TYR A 194 2.15 19.23 17.15
C TYR A 194 3.62 19.03 17.50
N PHE A 195 4.45 18.94 16.50
CA PHE A 195 5.89 18.78 16.64
C PHE A 195 6.59 20.05 16.19
N GLN A 196 7.48 20.57 17.02
CA GLN A 196 8.28 21.74 16.66
C GLN A 196 9.20 21.43 15.48
N GLY A 197 9.52 22.46 14.67
CA GLY A 197 10.45 22.31 13.56
C GLY A 197 11.86 21.92 14.03
N ASP A 198 12.51 21.03 13.26
CA ASP A 198 13.89 20.62 13.44
C ASP A 198 14.44 20.17 12.08
N ALA A 199 15.60 20.68 11.70
CA ALA A 199 16.25 20.31 10.46
C ALA A 199 16.93 18.92 10.50
N ALA A 200 17.04 18.30 11.66
CA ALA A 200 17.54 16.94 11.79
C ALA A 200 16.47 15.92 11.36
N GLU A 201 16.94 14.81 10.81
CA GLU A 201 16.05 13.67 10.51
C GLU A 201 15.59 13.01 11.81
N ARG A 202 14.29 12.83 11.94
CA ARG A 202 13.67 12.24 13.15
C ARG A 202 12.39 11.47 12.84
N THR A 203 11.95 10.69 13.81
CA THR A 203 10.65 10.03 13.79
C THR A 203 9.67 10.77 14.69
N LEU A 204 8.58 11.24 14.12
CA LEU A 204 7.45 11.79 14.85
C LEU A 204 6.51 10.63 15.21
N VAL A 205 6.04 10.57 16.45
CA VAL A 205 5.19 9.48 16.95
C VAL A 205 3.96 10.06 17.63
N LEU A 206 2.79 9.58 17.21
CA LEU A 206 1.49 9.96 17.77
C LEU A 206 0.75 8.70 18.23
N LYS A 207 0.45 8.61 19.53
CA LYS A 207 -0.49 7.63 20.06
C LYS A 207 -1.91 7.99 19.63
N LEU A 208 -2.65 6.98 19.19
CA LEU A 208 -4.04 7.08 18.79
C LEU A 208 -4.89 6.19 19.70
N THR A 209 -6.06 6.69 20.08
CA THR A 209 -7.06 5.91 20.78
C THR A 209 -8.34 5.90 19.97
N LYS A 210 -8.86 4.73 19.67
CA LYS A 210 -10.09 4.58 18.91
C LYS A 210 -11.26 5.09 19.75
N PRO A 211 -12.05 6.04 19.23
CA PRO A 211 -13.26 6.49 19.91
C PRO A 211 -14.31 5.39 19.99
N ASP A 212 -15.09 5.39 21.09
CA ASP A 212 -16.22 4.49 21.25
C ASP A 212 -17.36 4.78 20.26
N GLY A 213 -18.21 3.77 20.05
CA GLY A 213 -19.45 3.92 19.28
C GLY A 213 -19.31 3.93 17.77
N LEU A 214 -18.12 3.60 17.23
CA LEU A 214 -17.93 3.47 15.79
C LEU A 214 -18.54 2.18 15.24
N THR A 215 -19.21 2.28 14.08
CA THR A 215 -19.81 1.15 13.38
C THR A 215 -18.79 0.34 12.56
N GLY A 216 -17.60 0.90 12.34
CA GLY A 216 -16.54 0.33 11.50
C GLY A 216 -16.61 0.72 10.03
N ASN A 217 -17.71 1.37 9.60
CA ASN A 217 -17.89 1.82 8.21
C ASN A 217 -17.43 3.26 7.97
N GLU A 218 -17.08 3.96 9.05
CA GLU A 218 -16.62 5.34 8.97
C GLU A 218 -15.26 5.41 8.24
N VAL A 219 -15.04 6.53 7.56
CA VAL A 219 -13.78 6.84 6.93
C VAL A 219 -12.91 7.64 7.89
N VAL A 220 -11.78 7.07 8.25
CA VAL A 220 -10.75 7.70 9.09
C VAL A 220 -9.72 8.35 8.19
N ASN A 221 -9.45 9.62 8.45
CA ASN A 221 -8.44 10.39 7.73
C ASN A 221 -7.16 10.48 8.56
N VAL A 222 -6.04 10.02 8.01
CA VAL A 222 -4.70 10.06 8.60
C VAL A 222 -3.89 11.14 7.90
N TYR A 223 -3.46 12.18 8.62
CA TYR A 223 -2.84 13.38 8.06
C TYR A 223 -1.39 13.57 8.48
N ILE A 224 -0.58 14.04 7.52
CA ILE A 224 0.74 14.63 7.72
C ILE A 224 0.67 16.06 7.20
N SER A 225 0.71 17.05 8.09
CA SER A 225 0.54 18.45 7.75
C SER A 225 1.71 19.28 8.30
N PRO A 226 2.74 19.57 7.49
CA PRO A 226 3.78 20.51 7.85
C PRO A 226 3.22 21.92 7.90
N ASP A 227 3.54 22.66 8.97
CA ASP A 227 3.13 24.05 9.13
C ASP A 227 4.21 24.97 8.58
N THR A 228 4.22 25.15 7.28
CA THR A 228 5.18 26.03 6.62
C THR A 228 4.69 27.47 6.61
N GLU A 229 4.89 28.21 7.71
CA GLU A 229 4.59 29.67 7.73
C GLU A 229 5.47 30.48 6.79
N SER A 230 6.63 30.01 6.51
CA SER A 230 7.57 30.64 5.60
C SER A 230 7.53 29.93 4.24
N THR A 231 7.11 30.65 3.23
CA THR A 231 7.10 30.20 1.85
C THR A 231 8.47 29.63 1.45
N GLY A 232 8.48 28.37 1.06
CA GLY A 232 9.63 27.71 0.45
C GLY A 232 10.34 26.64 1.28
N THR A 233 10.09 26.52 2.59
CA THR A 233 10.71 25.46 3.40
C THR A 233 9.89 24.18 3.32
N ALA A 234 10.41 23.14 2.69
CA ALA A 234 9.73 21.87 2.55
C ALA A 234 10.04 20.93 3.72
N ALA A 235 9.03 20.20 4.20
CA ALA A 235 9.25 18.96 4.93
C ALA A 235 9.56 17.83 3.94
N VAL A 236 10.44 16.90 4.33
CA VAL A 236 10.74 15.70 3.54
C VAL A 236 10.31 14.49 4.35
N VAL A 237 9.31 13.76 3.88
CA VAL A 237 8.80 12.55 4.52
C VAL A 237 9.40 11.34 3.80
N ARG A 238 10.06 10.45 4.56
CA ARG A 238 10.68 9.23 4.03
C ARG A 238 9.72 8.05 4.07
N TRP A 239 9.05 7.88 5.20
CA TRP A 239 8.02 6.85 5.36
C TRP A 239 7.01 7.24 6.44
N ALA A 240 5.86 6.59 6.36
CA ALA A 240 4.83 6.65 7.39
C ALA A 240 4.40 5.24 7.80
N ALA A 241 3.99 5.05 9.05
CA ALA A 241 3.50 3.79 9.55
C ALA A 241 2.36 3.97 10.54
N LEU A 242 1.41 3.06 10.50
CA LEU A 242 0.31 2.97 11.44
C LEU A 242 0.29 1.55 12.00
N TYR A 243 0.75 1.39 13.24
CA TYR A 243 0.92 0.11 13.91
C TYR A 243 -0.13 -0.07 15.00
N GLU A 244 -0.60 -1.29 15.16
CA GLU A 244 -1.40 -1.68 16.32
C GLU A 244 -0.53 -1.68 17.57
N GLY A 245 -1.06 -1.13 18.67
CA GLY A 245 -0.39 -1.02 19.95
C GLY A 245 0.21 0.36 20.23
N GLU A 246 0.84 0.48 21.38
CA GLU A 246 1.48 1.71 21.85
C GLU A 246 3.00 1.61 21.76
N TYR A 247 3.61 2.51 21.01
CA TYR A 247 5.06 2.59 20.81
C TYR A 247 5.56 4.02 21.01
N THR A 248 6.79 4.16 21.44
CA THR A 248 7.55 5.43 21.44
C THR A 248 8.53 5.43 20.26
N ALA A 249 9.26 6.51 20.05
CA ALA A 249 10.27 6.58 19.01
C ALA A 249 11.38 5.52 19.17
N GLU A 250 11.66 5.13 20.43
CA GLU A 250 12.68 4.14 20.82
C GLU A 250 12.18 2.70 20.73
N THR A 251 10.87 2.48 20.87
CA THR A 251 10.26 1.13 20.89
C THR A 251 9.52 0.80 19.62
N LEU A 252 9.50 1.71 18.63
CA LEU A 252 8.87 1.46 17.33
C LEU A 252 9.47 0.21 16.67
N PRO A 253 8.61 -0.67 16.11
CA PRO A 253 9.09 -1.71 15.22
C PRO A 253 9.88 -1.12 14.05
N PRO A 254 10.90 -1.82 13.55
CA PRO A 254 11.61 -1.40 12.34
C PRO A 254 10.61 -1.21 11.19
N TYR A 255 10.72 -0.10 10.47
CA TYR A 255 9.93 0.09 9.27
C TYR A 255 10.43 -0.84 8.17
N VAL A 256 9.54 -1.70 7.68
CA VAL A 256 9.82 -2.63 6.57
C VAL A 256 8.86 -2.28 5.43
N PRO A 257 9.37 -1.82 4.28
CA PRO A 257 8.54 -1.61 3.09
C PRO A 257 7.90 -2.93 2.65
N LYS A 258 6.63 -2.89 2.26
CA LYS A 258 5.89 -4.10 1.80
C LYS A 258 6.43 -4.67 0.48
N GLY A 259 7.32 -3.96 -0.21
CA GLY A 259 7.79 -4.30 -1.54
C GLY A 259 6.81 -3.88 -2.65
N TYR A 260 7.38 -3.56 -3.82
CA TYR A 260 6.63 -2.92 -4.92
C TYR A 260 5.37 -3.67 -5.34
N ALA A 261 5.46 -4.99 -5.51
CA ALA A 261 4.32 -5.79 -6.01
C ALA A 261 3.15 -5.81 -5.01
N ALA A 262 3.44 -5.93 -3.71
CA ALA A 262 2.43 -5.92 -2.66
C ALA A 262 1.78 -4.53 -2.54
N GLU A 263 2.57 -3.47 -2.54
CA GLU A 263 2.05 -2.09 -2.51
C GLU A 263 1.22 -1.77 -3.75
N LEU A 264 1.66 -2.19 -4.94
CA LEU A 264 0.89 -1.99 -6.17
C LEU A 264 -0.46 -2.72 -6.11
N ALA A 265 -0.51 -3.95 -5.59
CA ALA A 265 -1.74 -4.68 -5.43
C ALA A 265 -2.73 -3.95 -4.50
N GLU A 266 -2.26 -3.38 -3.38
CA GLU A 266 -3.10 -2.57 -2.49
C GLU A 266 -3.55 -1.27 -3.17
N CYS A 267 -2.67 -0.57 -3.89
CA CYS A 267 -3.04 0.64 -4.64
C CYS A 267 -4.11 0.35 -5.69
N LEU A 268 -3.99 -0.76 -6.43
CA LEU A 268 -4.94 -1.15 -7.47
C LEU A 268 -6.35 -1.46 -6.95
N ARG A 269 -6.53 -1.70 -5.67
CA ARG A 269 -7.86 -1.82 -5.04
C ARG A 269 -8.62 -0.49 -5.00
N TYR A 270 -7.92 0.62 -5.14
CA TYR A 270 -8.50 1.97 -5.04
C TYR A 270 -8.40 2.73 -6.36
N TYR A 271 -7.30 2.54 -7.08
CA TYR A 271 -7.04 3.29 -8.30
C TYR A 271 -6.23 2.51 -9.32
N ARG A 272 -6.62 2.62 -10.59
CA ARG A 272 -5.85 2.14 -11.73
C ARG A 272 -5.85 3.19 -12.83
N LYS A 273 -4.67 3.50 -13.35
CA LYS A 273 -4.50 4.32 -14.55
C LYS A 273 -4.09 3.47 -15.73
N ILE A 274 -4.85 3.57 -16.80
CA ILE A 274 -4.51 2.98 -18.09
C ILE A 274 -4.01 4.13 -18.96
N LYS A 275 -2.77 4.02 -19.41
CA LYS A 275 -2.16 5.01 -20.31
C LYS A 275 -2.64 4.81 -21.75
N ALA A 276 -2.79 5.91 -22.45
CA ALA A 276 -3.10 5.90 -23.88
C ALA A 276 -2.13 5.02 -24.67
N ASN A 277 -2.66 4.21 -25.58
CA ASN A 277 -1.91 3.30 -26.46
C ASN A 277 -1.06 2.22 -25.76
N ASN A 278 -1.21 2.03 -24.44
CA ASN A 278 -0.38 1.10 -23.67
C ASN A 278 -1.02 -0.27 -23.49
N GLU A 279 -2.33 -0.34 -23.50
CA GLU A 279 -3.08 -1.57 -23.32
C GLU A 279 -4.16 -1.71 -24.39
N THR A 280 -4.42 -2.95 -24.78
CA THR A 280 -5.48 -3.30 -25.75
C THR A 280 -6.41 -4.30 -25.10
N PHE A 281 -7.70 -4.08 -25.25
CA PHE A 281 -8.76 -4.87 -24.61
C PHE A 281 -9.60 -5.62 -25.63
N SER A 282 -10.07 -6.80 -25.22
CA SER A 282 -11.10 -7.49 -25.97
C SER A 282 -12.40 -6.71 -25.91
N GLY A 283 -13.14 -6.71 -27.00
CA GLY A 283 -14.41 -6.02 -27.07
C GLY A 283 -15.34 -6.57 -28.16
N TYR A 284 -16.50 -5.98 -28.25
CA TYR A 284 -17.46 -6.27 -29.30
C TYR A 284 -18.16 -5.00 -29.72
N ALA A 285 -18.75 -5.01 -30.94
CA ALA A 285 -19.64 -3.97 -31.41
C ALA A 285 -21.04 -4.52 -31.65
N THR A 286 -22.02 -3.69 -31.41
CA THR A 286 -23.43 -3.92 -31.77
C THR A 286 -24.18 -2.59 -31.81
N GLY A 287 -25.08 -2.42 -32.79
CA GLY A 287 -25.96 -1.26 -32.86
C GLY A 287 -25.26 0.09 -32.88
N GLY A 288 -24.12 0.20 -33.56
CA GLY A 288 -23.34 1.45 -33.63
C GLY A 288 -22.53 1.80 -32.40
N ASN A 289 -22.36 0.86 -31.46
CA ASN A 289 -21.53 1.04 -30.26
C ASN A 289 -20.50 -0.07 -30.17
N ALA A 290 -19.29 0.28 -29.69
CA ALA A 290 -18.26 -0.66 -29.29
C ALA A 290 -18.16 -0.68 -27.76
N TYR A 291 -17.92 -1.87 -27.21
CA TYR A 291 -17.80 -2.13 -25.79
C TYR A 291 -16.45 -2.79 -25.51
N ALA A 292 -15.57 -2.14 -24.75
CA ALA A 292 -14.29 -2.70 -24.32
C ALA A 292 -14.41 -3.26 -22.91
N PHE A 293 -13.92 -4.48 -22.73
CA PHE A 293 -13.86 -5.14 -21.43
C PHE A 293 -12.50 -4.91 -20.79
N ILE A 294 -12.45 -4.13 -19.74
CA ILE A 294 -11.25 -3.83 -18.96
C ILE A 294 -11.24 -4.73 -17.72
N PRO A 295 -10.49 -5.84 -17.71
CA PRO A 295 -10.35 -6.67 -16.53
C PRO A 295 -9.54 -5.91 -15.47
N LEU A 296 -9.92 -5.99 -14.21
CA LEU A 296 -9.17 -5.45 -13.10
C LEU A 296 -8.29 -6.56 -12.53
N ALA A 297 -6.97 -6.36 -12.55
CA ALA A 297 -5.99 -7.33 -12.06
C ALA A 297 -6.16 -7.62 -10.56
N GLN A 298 -6.64 -6.62 -9.82
CA GLN A 298 -7.00 -6.72 -8.42
C GLN A 298 -8.46 -6.27 -8.26
N ALA A 299 -9.23 -7.00 -7.45
CA ALA A 299 -10.59 -6.60 -7.12
C ALA A 299 -10.58 -5.24 -6.42
N MET A 300 -11.31 -4.27 -6.96
CA MET A 300 -11.42 -2.95 -6.33
C MET A 300 -12.32 -3.00 -5.10
N ARG A 301 -12.11 -2.07 -4.19
CA ARG A 301 -12.82 -1.99 -2.91
C ARG A 301 -14.35 -1.87 -3.07
N ILE A 302 -14.77 -1.08 -4.02
CA ILE A 302 -16.18 -0.91 -4.44
C ILE A 302 -16.24 -0.88 -5.97
N ALA A 303 -17.44 -0.86 -6.53
CA ALA A 303 -17.62 -0.60 -7.95
C ALA A 303 -17.04 0.78 -8.31
N PRO A 304 -16.05 0.84 -9.21
CA PRO A 304 -15.32 2.07 -9.46
C PRO A 304 -16.09 3.05 -10.34
N THR A 305 -15.72 4.33 -10.22
CA THR A 305 -15.99 5.35 -11.22
C THR A 305 -14.92 5.32 -12.30
N VAL A 306 -15.28 5.69 -13.52
CA VAL A 306 -14.39 5.72 -14.68
C VAL A 306 -14.42 7.11 -15.29
N THR A 307 -13.26 7.72 -15.45
CA THR A 307 -13.12 9.04 -16.08
C THR A 307 -12.01 9.02 -17.13
N GLY A 308 -12.04 9.94 -18.07
CA GLY A 308 -11.09 9.98 -19.18
C GLY A 308 -11.44 9.00 -20.30
N GLY A 309 -10.43 8.44 -20.94
CA GLY A 309 -10.53 7.45 -22.00
C GLY A 309 -10.41 8.02 -23.41
N GLY A 310 -10.78 9.26 -23.61
CA GLY A 310 -10.71 9.85 -24.95
C GLY A 310 -11.41 8.99 -26.01
N LYS A 311 -10.87 9.00 -27.22
CA LYS A 311 -11.30 8.11 -28.31
C LYS A 311 -10.59 6.76 -28.20
N PHE A 312 -11.15 5.76 -28.91
CA PHE A 312 -10.55 4.43 -29.01
C PHE A 312 -10.22 4.11 -30.46
N TYR A 313 -9.10 3.45 -30.69
CA TYR A 313 -8.84 2.71 -31.91
C TYR A 313 -9.42 1.32 -31.77
N TYR A 314 -10.11 0.84 -32.79
CA TYR A 314 -10.74 -0.48 -32.81
C TYR A 314 -10.37 -1.30 -34.04
N THR A 315 -10.27 -2.61 -33.82
CA THR A 315 -10.24 -3.61 -34.89
C THR A 315 -11.30 -4.66 -34.54
N LEU A 316 -12.48 -4.57 -35.16
CA LEU A 316 -13.66 -5.34 -34.84
C LEU A 316 -14.13 -6.07 -36.08
N GLY A 317 -13.90 -7.39 -36.17
CA GLY A 317 -14.10 -8.17 -37.39
C GLY A 317 -13.19 -7.66 -38.50
N SER A 318 -13.78 -7.30 -39.64
CA SER A 318 -13.08 -6.66 -40.77
C SER A 318 -13.01 -5.13 -40.66
N ALA A 319 -13.71 -4.54 -39.72
CA ALA A 319 -13.75 -3.09 -39.52
C ALA A 319 -12.65 -2.61 -38.59
N GLN A 320 -12.01 -1.50 -38.98
CA GLN A 320 -11.01 -0.83 -38.16
C GLN A 320 -11.19 0.68 -38.25
N GLY A 321 -10.83 1.38 -37.20
CA GLY A 321 -10.90 2.84 -37.15
C GLY A 321 -10.80 3.42 -35.77
N THR A 322 -11.04 4.72 -35.69
CA THR A 322 -11.10 5.47 -34.44
C THR A 322 -12.55 5.86 -34.14
N THR A 323 -12.95 5.77 -32.87
CA THR A 323 -14.29 6.18 -32.45
C THR A 323 -14.52 7.66 -32.68
N THR A 324 -15.75 8.05 -32.99
CA THR A 324 -16.11 9.44 -33.25
C THR A 324 -16.20 10.26 -31.96
N GLU A 325 -16.57 9.61 -30.87
CA GLU A 325 -16.81 10.23 -29.57
C GLU A 325 -15.88 9.67 -28.49
N THR A 326 -15.76 10.40 -27.38
CA THR A 326 -15.08 9.95 -26.18
C THR A 326 -15.85 8.79 -25.55
N ALA A 327 -15.11 7.78 -25.08
CA ALA A 327 -15.69 6.65 -24.39
C ALA A 327 -16.29 7.06 -23.04
N THR A 328 -17.37 6.39 -22.68
CA THR A 328 -18.05 6.57 -21.39
C THR A 328 -18.12 5.25 -20.64
N ALA A 329 -18.20 5.31 -19.31
CA ALA A 329 -18.49 4.13 -18.52
C ALA A 329 -19.86 3.58 -18.89
N HIS A 330 -19.92 2.26 -19.13
CA HIS A 330 -21.20 1.56 -19.39
C HIS A 330 -21.62 0.76 -18.16
N THR A 331 -20.75 -0.12 -17.68
CA THR A 331 -20.95 -0.85 -16.42
C THR A 331 -19.62 -1.02 -15.70
N ALA A 332 -19.66 -1.00 -14.37
CA ALA A 332 -18.49 -1.27 -13.55
C ALA A 332 -18.88 -2.12 -12.35
N ASN A 333 -18.04 -3.07 -12.00
CA ASN A 333 -18.05 -3.80 -10.73
C ASN A 333 -16.63 -3.97 -10.20
N THR A 334 -16.48 -4.57 -9.05
CA THR A 334 -15.18 -4.68 -8.37
C THR A 334 -14.08 -5.42 -9.17
N ASN A 335 -14.46 -6.22 -10.17
CA ASN A 335 -13.53 -7.06 -10.93
C ASN A 335 -13.39 -6.65 -12.41
N ARG A 336 -14.27 -5.79 -12.90
CA ARG A 336 -14.32 -5.44 -14.31
C ARG A 336 -14.98 -4.10 -14.54
N VAL A 337 -14.46 -3.38 -15.52
CA VAL A 337 -15.09 -2.19 -16.09
C VAL A 337 -15.43 -2.47 -17.56
N VAL A 338 -16.58 -1.99 -18.00
CA VAL A 338 -16.94 -1.97 -19.41
C VAL A 338 -17.10 -0.51 -19.82
N VAL A 339 -16.35 -0.07 -20.81
CA VAL A 339 -16.48 1.24 -21.42
C VAL A 339 -17.18 1.10 -22.77
N LYS A 340 -17.95 2.12 -23.14
CA LYS A 340 -18.74 2.18 -24.36
C LYS A 340 -18.34 3.42 -25.15
N CYS A 341 -18.27 3.29 -26.48
CA CYS A 341 -18.05 4.40 -27.39
C CYS A 341 -18.83 4.19 -28.70
N ALA A 342 -19.20 5.27 -29.37
CA ALA A 342 -19.86 5.20 -30.65
C ALA A 342 -18.87 4.82 -31.77
N VAL A 343 -19.28 3.90 -32.63
CA VAL A 343 -18.53 3.42 -33.81
C VAL A 343 -19.42 3.36 -35.06
N SER A 344 -18.82 3.35 -36.24
CA SER A 344 -19.55 3.20 -37.48
C SER A 344 -19.99 1.75 -37.77
N VAL A 345 -19.68 0.80 -36.90
CA VAL A 345 -19.99 -0.62 -37.04
C VAL A 345 -21.36 -0.91 -36.45
N THR A 346 -22.29 -1.37 -37.29
CA THR A 346 -23.66 -1.73 -36.88
C THR A 346 -23.85 -3.21 -36.62
N ASP A 347 -23.06 -4.04 -37.29
CA ASP A 347 -23.13 -5.49 -37.17
C ASP A 347 -22.49 -5.98 -35.84
N VAL A 348 -22.95 -7.13 -35.35
CA VAL A 348 -22.38 -7.77 -34.20
C VAL A 348 -21.03 -8.38 -34.57
N CYS A 349 -19.96 -7.87 -34.02
CA CYS A 349 -18.60 -8.39 -34.23
C CYS A 349 -17.75 -8.23 -32.97
N THR A 350 -16.72 -9.06 -32.89
CA THR A 350 -15.75 -9.05 -31.77
C THR A 350 -14.37 -8.65 -32.27
N GLY A 351 -13.52 -8.19 -31.37
CA GLY A 351 -12.14 -7.83 -31.71
C GLY A 351 -11.41 -7.10 -30.57
N LEU A 352 -10.51 -6.20 -30.96
CA LEU A 352 -9.63 -5.49 -30.08
C LEU A 352 -9.93 -3.99 -30.06
N ILE A 353 -9.80 -3.39 -28.90
CA ILE A 353 -10.05 -1.97 -28.65
C ILE A 353 -8.91 -1.39 -27.82
N THR A 354 -8.28 -0.34 -28.32
CA THR A 354 -7.13 0.34 -27.70
C THR A 354 -7.51 1.77 -27.35
N PRO A 355 -7.37 2.22 -26.08
CA PRO A 355 -7.64 3.60 -25.72
C PRO A 355 -6.58 4.55 -26.31
N LEU A 356 -7.03 5.65 -26.88
CA LEU A 356 -6.18 6.73 -27.39
C LEU A 356 -6.00 7.87 -26.37
N GLY A 357 -6.70 7.80 -25.25
CA GLY A 357 -6.56 8.70 -24.10
C GLY A 357 -6.42 7.90 -22.81
N ASP A 358 -5.84 8.52 -21.81
CA ASP A 358 -5.70 7.92 -20.48
C ASP A 358 -7.08 7.64 -19.86
N ILE A 359 -7.23 6.50 -19.20
CA ILE A 359 -8.43 6.12 -18.44
C ILE A 359 -8.07 6.05 -16.96
N ASP A 360 -8.84 6.75 -16.13
CA ASP A 360 -8.76 6.67 -14.69
C ASP A 360 -9.93 5.86 -14.13
N ILE A 361 -9.62 4.81 -13.38
CA ILE A 361 -10.57 3.91 -12.73
C ILE A 361 -10.38 4.05 -11.23
N SER A 362 -11.37 4.59 -10.52
CA SER A 362 -11.26 4.94 -9.10
C SER A 362 -12.37 4.32 -8.25
N ALA A 363 -11.96 3.71 -7.16
CA ALA A 363 -12.81 3.19 -6.09
C ALA A 363 -12.43 3.80 -4.72
N ASP A 364 -12.08 5.06 -4.69
CA ASP A 364 -11.66 5.78 -3.49
C ASP A 364 -12.73 5.85 -2.40
N LEU A 365 -12.26 6.12 -1.16
CA LEU A 365 -13.05 6.34 0.04
C LEU A 365 -13.63 7.76 0.07
#